data_feb661b15288eaa0f51e1f91fb062f6b
#
_entry.id   feb661b15288eaa0f51e1f91fb062f6b
#
_cell.length_a   1.000
_cell.length_b   1.000
_cell.length_c   1.000
_cell.angle_alpha   90.00
_cell.angle_beta   90.00
_cell.angle_gamma   90.00
#
_symmetry.space_group_name_H-M   'P 1'
#
loop_
_entity.id
_entity.type
_entity.pdbx_description
1 polymer ?
#
loop_
_entity_poly.entity_id
_entity_poly.type
_entity_poly.pdbx_seq_one_letter_code
_entity_poly.pdbx_strand_id
1 'polypeptide(L)'
;MDAEQDAHFQLMKRLLVIIPLSTILILLILCVVLGVNLYEAKRELRALREQAVPAMAMGQAASAEGTGGELYTASGVNESRRDVSDPDSKVPETEEGIRKVYLTFDDGPSSNTGEILDILAEYDVKATFFVVGKEEERYQPLYKRIVEEGHTLAMHSYSHKYNEIYQSKESYVEDLTKLQEFLYDTTGVWCRYCRFPGGSSNTVSRVDMHELIAYLEEQDMSYFDWNVSSGDATSAYISPEAIIRNSTARLQEFQEAIILMHDASDKDSTVKALPGLIERIQAMEDTKIVPITDDTEAIHHISND
;
A
#
# COMPACT_ATOMS: atom_id res chain seq x y z
N MET A 1 -41.10 -10.70 -64.91
CA MET A 1 -40.21 -10.87 -63.77
C MET A 1 -41.09 -10.94 -62.56
N ASP A 2 -41.20 -12.13 -62.02
CA ASP A 2 -42.38 -12.57 -61.31
C ASP A 2 -42.46 -12.03 -59.88
N ALA A 3 -43.68 -11.79 -59.40
CA ALA A 3 -44.00 -11.33 -58.03
C ALA A 3 -43.37 -12.22 -56.93
N GLU A 4 -43.09 -13.48 -57.26
CA GLU A 4 -42.40 -14.45 -56.43
C GLU A 4 -40.92 -14.12 -56.21
N GLN A 5 -40.20 -13.62 -57.22
CA GLN A 5 -38.78 -13.19 -57.12
C GLN A 5 -38.63 -11.91 -56.28
N ASP A 6 -39.60 -11.01 -56.34
CA ASP A 6 -39.57 -9.77 -55.55
C ASP A 6 -39.90 -10.05 -54.08
N ALA A 7 -40.81 -10.97 -53.79
CA ALA A 7 -41.09 -11.41 -52.42
C ALA A 7 -39.89 -12.11 -51.77
N HIS A 8 -39.19 -12.97 -52.51
CA HIS A 8 -37.97 -13.64 -52.01
C HIS A 8 -36.82 -12.65 -51.76
N PHE A 9 -36.67 -11.65 -52.60
CA PHE A 9 -35.66 -10.59 -52.46
C PHE A 9 -35.95 -9.69 -51.25
N GLN A 10 -37.19 -9.35 -50.97
CA GLN A 10 -37.59 -8.59 -49.79
C GLN A 10 -37.43 -9.40 -48.51
N LEU A 11 -37.70 -10.70 -48.54
CA LEU A 11 -37.47 -11.61 -47.40
C LEU A 11 -35.97 -11.71 -47.09
N MET A 12 -35.11 -11.88 -48.08
CA MET A 12 -33.65 -11.92 -47.93
C MET A 12 -33.14 -10.63 -47.32
N LYS A 13 -33.55 -9.46 -47.73
CA LYS A 13 -33.19 -8.17 -47.16
C LYS A 13 -33.60 -8.07 -45.68
N ARG A 14 -34.77 -8.53 -45.31
CA ARG A 14 -35.25 -8.54 -43.92
C ARG A 14 -34.40 -9.47 -43.04
N LEU A 15 -34.09 -10.67 -43.51
CA LEU A 15 -33.27 -11.64 -42.81
C LEU A 15 -31.82 -11.10 -42.62
N LEU A 16 -31.28 -10.39 -43.60
CA LEU A 16 -29.94 -9.83 -43.54
C LEU A 16 -29.77 -8.72 -42.49
N VAL A 17 -30.87 -8.11 -42.05
CA VAL A 17 -30.89 -7.09 -40.99
C VAL A 17 -31.32 -7.71 -39.64
N ILE A 18 -32.33 -8.58 -39.66
CA ILE A 18 -32.90 -9.15 -38.40
C ILE A 18 -31.92 -10.09 -37.72
N ILE A 19 -31.20 -10.93 -38.48
CA ILE A 19 -30.26 -11.91 -37.91
C ILE A 19 -29.09 -11.22 -37.14
N PRO A 20 -28.37 -10.22 -37.70
CA PRO A 20 -27.33 -9.54 -36.94
C PRO A 20 -27.87 -8.79 -35.74
N LEU A 21 -29.05 -8.15 -35.85
CA LEU A 21 -29.63 -7.45 -34.68
C LEU A 21 -30.03 -8.39 -33.54
N SER A 22 -30.59 -9.58 -33.87
CA SER A 22 -30.95 -10.58 -32.86
C SER A 22 -29.70 -11.20 -32.22
N THR A 23 -28.63 -11.44 -32.97
CA THR A 23 -27.37 -11.94 -32.42
C THR A 23 -26.72 -10.94 -31.49
N ILE A 24 -26.71 -9.65 -31.83
CA ILE A 24 -26.20 -8.57 -30.98
C ILE A 24 -27.02 -8.50 -29.68
N LEU A 25 -28.35 -8.57 -29.77
CA LEU A 25 -29.22 -8.55 -28.59
C LEU A 25 -28.97 -9.75 -27.67
N ILE A 26 -28.80 -10.94 -28.23
CA ILE A 26 -28.49 -12.16 -27.46
C ILE A 26 -27.14 -12.03 -26.76
N LEU A 27 -26.12 -11.51 -27.46
CA LEU A 27 -24.79 -11.26 -26.84
C LEU A 27 -24.86 -10.25 -25.71
N LEU A 28 -25.62 -9.17 -25.86
CA LEU A 28 -25.81 -8.18 -24.80
C LEU A 28 -26.49 -8.80 -23.56
N ILE A 29 -27.53 -9.61 -23.75
CA ILE A 29 -28.21 -10.32 -22.65
C ILE A 29 -27.23 -11.28 -21.96
N LEU A 30 -26.42 -12.00 -22.74
CA LEU A 30 -25.42 -12.93 -22.19
C LEU A 30 -24.35 -12.19 -21.36
N CYS A 31 -23.88 -11.04 -21.84
CA CYS A 31 -22.94 -10.18 -21.10
C CYS A 31 -23.52 -9.69 -19.77
N VAL A 32 -24.79 -9.27 -19.77
CA VAL A 32 -25.47 -8.83 -18.53
C VAL A 32 -25.61 -10.01 -17.55
N VAL A 33 -26.04 -11.18 -18.01
CA VAL A 33 -26.18 -12.38 -17.16
C VAL A 33 -24.83 -12.82 -16.59
N LEU A 34 -23.79 -12.83 -17.40
CA LEU A 34 -22.43 -13.15 -16.93
C LEU A 34 -21.93 -12.12 -15.93
N GLY A 35 -22.19 -10.82 -16.15
CA GLY A 35 -21.84 -9.76 -15.22
C GLY A 35 -22.51 -9.91 -13.86
N VAL A 36 -23.82 -10.21 -13.86
CA VAL A 36 -24.58 -10.45 -12.62
C VAL A 36 -24.05 -11.69 -11.87
N ASN A 37 -23.83 -12.80 -12.58
CA ASN A 37 -23.32 -14.03 -11.95
C ASN A 37 -21.92 -13.83 -11.37
N LEU A 38 -21.06 -13.07 -12.07
CA LEU A 38 -19.72 -12.74 -11.58
C LEU A 38 -19.79 -11.84 -10.34
N TYR A 39 -20.71 -10.88 -10.32
CA TYR A 39 -20.93 -10.01 -9.17
C TYR A 39 -21.41 -10.80 -7.96
N GLU A 40 -22.39 -11.72 -8.14
CA GLU A 40 -22.88 -12.58 -7.05
C GLU A 40 -21.79 -13.52 -6.52
N ALA A 41 -21.00 -14.14 -7.40
CA ALA A 41 -19.89 -14.98 -7.00
C ALA A 41 -18.81 -14.21 -6.21
N LYS A 42 -18.49 -12.99 -6.63
CA LYS A 42 -17.57 -12.11 -5.88
C LYS A 42 -18.15 -11.72 -4.51
N ARG A 43 -19.45 -11.47 -4.41
CA ARG A 43 -20.12 -11.14 -3.15
C ARG A 43 -20.11 -12.33 -2.17
N GLU A 44 -20.37 -13.54 -2.66
CA GLU A 44 -20.27 -14.76 -1.84
C GLU A 44 -18.85 -15.01 -1.35
N LEU A 45 -17.86 -14.80 -2.21
CA LEU A 45 -16.45 -14.92 -1.86
C LEU A 45 -16.03 -13.92 -0.78
N ARG A 46 -16.54 -12.67 -0.85
CA ARG A 46 -16.33 -11.66 0.20
C ARG A 46 -16.91 -12.09 1.54
N ALA A 47 -18.16 -12.57 1.55
CA ALA A 47 -18.82 -13.04 2.76
C ALA A 47 -18.12 -14.24 3.41
N LEU A 48 -17.56 -15.17 2.61
CA LEU A 48 -16.76 -16.28 3.11
C LEU A 48 -15.40 -15.80 3.68
N ARG A 49 -14.82 -14.76 3.10
CA ARG A 49 -13.57 -14.14 3.55
C ARG A 49 -13.73 -13.43 4.89
N GLU A 50 -14.80 -12.65 5.07
CA GLU A 50 -15.14 -11.99 6.33
C GLU A 50 -15.37 -13.00 7.48
N GLN A 51 -15.84 -14.23 7.17
CA GLN A 51 -15.99 -15.31 8.16
C GLN A 51 -14.68 -16.04 8.49
N ALA A 52 -13.69 -16.00 7.61
CA ALA A 52 -12.41 -16.69 7.77
C ALA A 52 -11.40 -15.89 8.63
N VAL A 53 -11.48 -14.57 8.62
CA VAL A 53 -10.56 -13.69 9.37
C VAL A 53 -10.64 -13.89 10.89
N PRO A 54 -11.83 -14.03 11.53
CA PRO A 54 -11.90 -14.30 12.97
C PRO A 54 -11.39 -15.69 13.38
N ALA A 55 -11.44 -16.68 12.47
CA ALA A 55 -10.99 -18.05 12.75
C ALA A 55 -9.46 -18.18 12.78
N MET A 56 -8.73 -17.38 12.02
CA MET A 56 -7.26 -17.35 12.06
C MET A 56 -6.73 -16.62 13.32
N ALA A 57 -7.40 -15.57 13.76
CA ALA A 57 -7.05 -14.86 15.00
C ALA A 57 -7.27 -15.73 16.27
N MET A 58 -8.24 -16.63 16.29
CA MET A 58 -8.46 -17.59 17.39
C MET A 58 -7.49 -18.78 17.37
N GLY A 59 -6.90 -19.12 16.23
CA GLY A 59 -5.96 -20.24 16.11
C GLY A 59 -4.57 -19.95 16.71
N GLN A 60 -4.16 -18.70 16.84
CA GLN A 60 -2.88 -18.31 17.43
C GLN A 60 -2.94 -18.11 18.95
N ALA A 61 -4.12 -17.95 19.54
CA ALA A 61 -4.28 -17.81 21.00
C ALA A 61 -4.37 -19.15 21.78
N ALA A 62 -4.49 -20.29 21.09
CA ALA A 62 -4.73 -21.60 21.72
C ALA A 62 -3.47 -22.45 21.98
N SER A 63 -2.26 -21.96 21.70
CA SER A 63 -1.00 -22.70 21.87
C SER A 63 -0.10 -22.25 23.04
N ALA A 64 -0.60 -21.42 23.95
CA ALA A 64 0.19 -20.90 25.10
C ALA A 64 -0.48 -21.10 26.46
N GLU A 65 -1.13 -22.26 26.72
CA GLU A 65 -1.49 -22.65 28.08
C GLU A 65 -1.24 -24.15 28.30
N GLY A 66 -0.31 -24.44 29.19
CA GLY A 66 -0.10 -25.81 29.72
C GLY A 66 1.17 -26.00 30.48
N THR A 67 1.11 -25.80 31.75
CA THR A 67 1.51 -26.60 32.92
C THR A 67 2.18 -25.73 33.97
N GLY A 68 1.49 -25.55 35.06
CA GLY A 68 1.53 -26.39 36.25
C GLY A 68 2.32 -25.70 37.38
N GLY A 69 1.63 -25.18 38.35
CA GLY A 69 1.68 -24.82 39.68
C GLY A 69 2.95 -25.11 40.52
N GLU A 70 3.27 -24.20 41.38
CA GLU A 70 3.30 -24.43 42.84
C GLU A 70 3.59 -23.13 43.59
N LEU A 71 2.81 -22.96 44.62
CA LEU A 71 2.81 -21.90 45.60
C LEU A 71 3.93 -22.17 46.63
N TYR A 72 4.83 -21.22 46.92
CA TYR A 72 5.48 -21.13 48.23
C TYR A 72 5.69 -19.70 48.68
N THR A 73 5.30 -19.49 49.92
CA THR A 73 5.31 -18.26 50.67
C THR A 73 6.64 -18.00 51.41
N ALA A 74 6.96 -16.72 51.49
CA ALA A 74 7.52 -15.96 52.61
C ALA A 74 8.98 -16.15 53.11
N SER A 75 9.61 -15.01 53.22
CA SER A 75 10.51 -14.53 54.30
C SER A 75 12.00 -14.90 54.27
N GLY A 76 12.81 -13.85 54.31
CA GLY A 76 14.12 -13.93 54.96
C GLY A 76 15.20 -13.03 54.32
N VAL A 77 15.43 -11.90 54.96
CA VAL A 77 16.58 -11.00 54.94
C VAL A 77 17.92 -11.75 54.93
N ASN A 78 18.89 -11.42 54.10
CA ASN A 78 20.15 -10.83 54.55
C ASN A 78 21.15 -10.52 53.42
N GLU A 79 21.92 -9.47 53.64
CA GLU A 79 23.02 -8.94 52.83
C GLU A 79 24.12 -9.98 52.56
N SER A 80 24.69 -9.94 51.36
CA SER A 80 26.18 -9.96 51.23
C SER A 80 26.59 -9.53 49.83
N ARG A 81 27.34 -8.44 49.77
CA ARG A 81 28.08 -7.96 48.62
C ARG A 81 28.99 -9.04 48.03
N ARG A 82 28.98 -9.22 46.74
CA ARG A 82 30.20 -9.51 45.95
C ARG A 82 30.07 -8.90 44.57
N ASP A 83 30.93 -7.91 44.28
CA ASP A 83 31.32 -7.45 42.96
C ASP A 83 31.73 -8.63 42.10
N VAL A 84 31.06 -8.81 40.98
CA VAL A 84 31.64 -9.41 39.78
C VAL A 84 31.10 -8.58 38.61
N SER A 85 31.93 -7.66 38.15
CA SER A 85 31.76 -6.95 36.87
C SER A 85 31.94 -7.98 35.74
N ASP A 86 30.84 -8.38 35.12
CA ASP A 86 30.80 -9.08 33.84
C ASP A 86 30.71 -8.00 32.71
N PRO A 87 31.74 -7.86 31.85
CA PRO A 87 31.78 -6.78 30.85
C PRO A 87 30.96 -7.09 29.61
N ASP A 88 30.10 -8.11 29.59
CA ASP A 88 29.39 -8.53 28.36
C ASP A 88 27.85 -8.64 28.52
N SER A 89 27.27 -7.96 29.50
CA SER A 89 25.81 -7.76 29.51
C SER A 89 25.49 -6.57 28.62
N LYS A 90 25.19 -6.81 27.33
CA LYS A 90 24.45 -5.87 26.51
C LYS A 90 23.12 -5.58 27.20
N VAL A 91 23.03 -4.44 27.88
CA VAL A 91 21.75 -3.85 28.28
C VAL A 91 20.93 -3.74 26.98
N PRO A 92 19.68 -4.19 26.93
CA PRO A 92 18.83 -3.90 25.76
C PRO A 92 18.80 -2.38 25.62
N GLU A 93 19.27 -1.88 24.48
CA GLU A 93 19.12 -0.46 24.14
C GLU A 93 17.61 -0.19 24.20
N THR A 94 17.20 0.61 25.18
CA THR A 94 15.84 1.13 25.22
C THR A 94 15.68 1.99 23.97
N GLU A 95 14.67 1.72 23.13
CA GLU A 95 14.41 2.47 21.89
C GLU A 95 13.94 3.92 22.17
N GLU A 96 13.85 4.31 23.44
CA GLU A 96 13.55 5.68 23.85
C GLU A 96 14.67 6.64 23.38
N GLY A 97 14.29 7.53 22.46
CA GLY A 97 15.19 8.55 21.90
C GLY A 97 15.71 8.28 20.50
N ILE A 98 15.52 7.07 19.95
CA ILE A 98 15.92 6.76 18.58
C ILE A 98 14.94 7.39 17.60
N ARG A 99 15.46 8.23 16.69
CA ARG A 99 14.70 8.78 15.57
C ARG A 99 14.41 7.69 14.55
N LYS A 100 13.15 7.59 14.12
CA LYS A 100 12.76 6.71 13.02
C LYS A 100 12.58 7.51 11.73
N VAL A 101 13.21 7.05 10.67
CA VAL A 101 13.10 7.61 9.33
C VAL A 101 12.46 6.58 8.41
N TYR A 102 11.38 6.96 7.77
CA TYR A 102 10.63 6.12 6.85
C TYR A 102 10.89 6.60 5.41
N LEU A 103 11.60 5.78 4.63
CA LEU A 103 11.71 6.00 3.20
C LEU A 103 10.42 5.51 2.54
N THR A 104 9.67 6.39 1.91
CA THR A 104 8.41 6.03 1.26
C THR A 104 8.42 6.39 -0.21
N PHE A 105 7.90 5.47 -1.04
CA PHE A 105 7.89 5.58 -2.50
C PHE A 105 6.47 5.46 -3.02
N ASP A 106 5.97 6.49 -3.70
CA ASP A 106 4.65 6.52 -4.32
C ASP A 106 4.74 6.17 -5.82
N ASP A 107 3.61 5.78 -6.45
CA ASP A 107 3.40 5.58 -7.89
C ASP A 107 4.01 4.32 -8.52
N GLY A 108 4.77 3.54 -7.78
CA GLY A 108 5.30 2.26 -8.25
C GLY A 108 4.23 1.17 -8.43
N PRO A 109 4.58 0.02 -9.04
CA PRO A 109 5.86 -0.31 -9.63
C PRO A 109 6.12 0.38 -10.97
N SER A 110 7.38 0.67 -11.24
CA SER A 110 7.84 1.25 -12.48
C SER A 110 9.09 0.53 -13.03
N SER A 111 9.73 1.10 -14.04
CA SER A 111 11.05 0.64 -14.49
C SER A 111 12.14 0.82 -13.42
N ASN A 112 11.92 1.68 -12.44
CA ASN A 112 12.88 2.04 -11.41
C ASN A 112 12.77 1.16 -10.15
N THR A 113 11.62 0.53 -9.92
CA THR A 113 11.35 -0.26 -8.70
C THR A 113 12.40 -1.35 -8.45
N GLY A 114 12.80 -2.06 -9.50
CA GLY A 114 13.81 -3.12 -9.39
C GLY A 114 15.14 -2.60 -8.86
N GLU A 115 15.63 -1.48 -9.40
CA GLU A 115 16.87 -0.84 -8.96
C GLU A 115 16.75 -0.24 -7.56
N ILE A 116 15.60 0.33 -7.20
CA ILE A 116 15.33 0.81 -5.83
C ILE A 116 15.43 -0.35 -4.83
N LEU A 117 14.80 -1.50 -5.12
CA LEU A 117 14.85 -2.70 -4.28
C LEU A 117 16.28 -3.24 -4.14
N ASP A 118 17.04 -3.28 -5.24
CA ASP A 118 18.44 -3.74 -5.23
C ASP A 118 19.33 -2.83 -4.35
N ILE A 119 19.13 -1.51 -4.42
CA ILE A 119 19.85 -0.53 -3.57
C ILE A 119 19.45 -0.72 -2.10
N LEU A 120 18.15 -0.83 -1.79
CA LEU A 120 17.69 -1.05 -0.42
C LEU A 120 18.26 -2.34 0.19
N ALA A 121 18.38 -3.40 -0.62
CA ALA A 121 19.00 -4.66 -0.20
C ALA A 121 20.51 -4.51 0.04
N GLU A 122 21.23 -3.75 -0.80
CA GLU A 122 22.68 -3.50 -0.64
C GLU A 122 23.00 -2.79 0.69
N TYR A 123 22.13 -1.87 1.11
CA TYR A 123 22.28 -1.12 2.36
C TYR A 123 21.59 -1.77 3.58
N ASP A 124 20.96 -2.93 3.41
CA ASP A 124 20.14 -3.62 4.44
C ASP A 124 19.07 -2.72 5.06
N VAL A 125 18.36 -1.98 4.21
CA VAL A 125 17.32 -1.01 4.60
C VAL A 125 15.96 -1.49 4.12
N LYS A 126 14.94 -1.29 4.95
CA LYS A 126 13.54 -1.56 4.59
C LYS A 126 12.78 -0.24 4.42
N ALA A 127 11.87 -0.22 3.44
CA ALA A 127 11.11 0.95 3.03
C ALA A 127 9.61 0.62 2.92
N THR A 128 8.79 1.62 2.59
CA THR A 128 7.36 1.46 2.33
C THR A 128 7.05 1.93 0.92
N PHE A 129 6.28 1.13 0.19
CA PHE A 129 5.87 1.41 -1.18
C PHE A 129 4.36 1.59 -1.24
N PHE A 130 3.91 2.81 -1.52
CA PHE A 130 2.51 3.14 -1.80
C PHE A 130 2.27 2.97 -3.30
N VAL A 131 1.80 1.79 -3.67
CA VAL A 131 1.77 1.34 -5.07
C VAL A 131 0.49 1.68 -5.78
N VAL A 132 0.54 1.70 -7.12
CA VAL A 132 -0.62 1.81 -8.03
C VAL A 132 -0.89 0.48 -8.74
N GLY A 133 -2.10 0.33 -9.32
CA GLY A 133 -2.48 -0.89 -10.04
C GLY A 133 -1.78 -1.00 -11.40
N LYS A 134 -0.92 -2.01 -11.58
CA LYS A 134 -0.24 -2.34 -12.84
C LYS A 134 -0.49 -3.81 -13.15
N GLU A 135 -1.40 -4.09 -14.08
CA GLU A 135 -1.79 -5.47 -14.43
C GLU A 135 -0.77 -6.18 -15.34
N GLU A 136 0.14 -5.43 -15.97
CA GLU A 136 1.12 -6.01 -16.88
C GLU A 136 2.04 -7.01 -16.17
N GLU A 137 2.25 -8.19 -16.78
CA GLU A 137 3.03 -9.30 -16.23
C GLU A 137 4.43 -8.89 -15.74
N ARG A 138 5.06 -7.92 -16.40
CA ARG A 138 6.41 -7.45 -16.03
C ARG A 138 6.48 -6.79 -14.64
N TYR A 139 5.36 -6.29 -14.11
CA TYR A 139 5.30 -5.64 -12.80
C TYR A 139 4.91 -6.61 -11.68
N GLN A 140 4.28 -7.74 -11.99
CA GLN A 140 3.85 -8.73 -10.98
C GLN A 140 4.99 -9.20 -10.06
N PRO A 141 6.21 -9.51 -10.57
CA PRO A 141 7.33 -9.89 -9.71
C PRO A 141 7.77 -8.78 -8.75
N LEU A 142 7.60 -7.50 -9.12
CA LEU A 142 8.03 -6.38 -8.29
C LEU A 142 7.17 -6.22 -7.03
N TYR A 143 5.84 -6.39 -7.13
CA TYR A 143 4.97 -6.43 -5.96
C TYR A 143 5.36 -7.56 -4.99
N LYS A 144 5.72 -8.74 -5.53
CA LYS A 144 6.16 -9.88 -4.73
C LYS A 144 7.49 -9.59 -4.05
N ARG A 145 8.46 -9.02 -4.78
CA ARG A 145 9.76 -8.63 -4.22
C ARG A 145 9.60 -7.64 -3.06
N ILE A 146 8.73 -6.63 -3.17
CA ILE A 146 8.45 -5.67 -2.09
C ILE A 146 8.12 -6.43 -0.80
N VAL A 147 7.26 -7.44 -0.87
CA VAL A 147 6.82 -8.22 0.30
C VAL A 147 7.91 -9.20 0.75
N GLU A 148 8.47 -9.98 -0.18
CA GLU A 148 9.44 -11.05 0.10
C GLU A 148 10.75 -10.50 0.67
N GLU A 149 11.14 -9.28 0.28
CA GLU A 149 12.33 -8.60 0.77
C GLU A 149 12.07 -7.83 2.08
N GLY A 150 10.86 -7.91 2.65
CA GLY A 150 10.51 -7.36 3.97
C GLY A 150 10.20 -5.86 3.97
N HIS A 151 9.86 -5.28 2.82
CA HIS A 151 9.33 -3.93 2.72
C HIS A 151 7.83 -3.92 2.99
N THR A 152 7.29 -2.77 3.39
CA THR A 152 5.86 -2.61 3.54
C THR A 152 5.21 -2.30 2.21
N LEU A 153 4.27 -3.15 1.80
CA LEU A 153 3.40 -2.93 0.66
C LEU A 153 2.15 -2.17 1.12
N ALA A 154 1.93 -1.00 0.57
CA ALA A 154 0.83 -0.10 0.89
C ALA A 154 0.11 0.39 -0.37
N MET A 155 -1.07 0.95 -0.21
CA MET A 155 -1.95 1.34 -1.31
C MET A 155 -1.86 2.84 -1.60
N HIS A 156 -1.76 3.21 -2.88
CA HIS A 156 -1.88 4.60 -3.31
C HIS A 156 -3.21 4.82 -4.04
N SER A 157 -3.39 4.19 -5.17
CA SER A 157 -4.60 4.21 -5.99
C SER A 157 -4.49 3.13 -7.04
N TYR A 158 -5.60 2.55 -7.49
CA TYR A 158 -5.52 1.62 -8.60
C TYR A 158 -5.20 2.34 -9.92
N SER A 159 -5.94 3.41 -10.23
CA SER A 159 -5.87 4.12 -11.51
C SER A 159 -4.94 5.33 -11.49
N HIS A 160 -4.72 5.95 -10.34
CA HIS A 160 -4.03 7.23 -10.13
C HIS A 160 -4.59 8.38 -10.98
N LYS A 161 -5.87 8.33 -11.32
CA LYS A 161 -6.54 9.36 -12.12
C LYS A 161 -7.35 10.27 -11.21
N TYR A 162 -6.80 11.38 -10.82
CA TYR A 162 -7.39 12.35 -9.87
C TYR A 162 -8.84 12.74 -10.22
N ASN A 163 -9.13 12.98 -11.51
CA ASN A 163 -10.46 13.34 -11.98
C ASN A 163 -11.49 12.20 -11.92
N GLU A 164 -11.04 10.95 -11.75
CA GLU A 164 -11.90 9.78 -11.59
C GLU A 164 -12.05 9.42 -10.12
N ILE A 165 -10.93 9.25 -9.40
CA ILE A 165 -10.93 8.78 -8.00
C ILE A 165 -11.58 9.78 -7.03
N TYR A 166 -11.44 11.09 -7.27
CA TYR A 166 -11.97 12.16 -6.41
C TYR A 166 -13.28 12.76 -6.91
N GLN A 167 -14.01 12.06 -7.77
CA GLN A 167 -15.30 12.51 -8.27
C GLN A 167 -16.41 12.32 -7.24
N SER A 168 -16.38 11.21 -6.50
CA SER A 168 -17.30 10.88 -5.40
C SER A 168 -16.62 9.93 -4.41
N LYS A 169 -17.22 9.76 -3.21
CA LYS A 169 -16.77 8.76 -2.22
C LYS A 169 -16.78 7.36 -2.83
N GLU A 170 -17.84 7.01 -3.58
CA GLU A 170 -17.98 5.71 -4.22
C GLU A 170 -16.85 5.44 -5.23
N SER A 171 -16.46 6.45 -6.01
CA SER A 171 -15.37 6.32 -6.99
C SER A 171 -14.02 6.05 -6.30
N TYR A 172 -13.76 6.74 -5.18
CA TYR A 172 -12.57 6.52 -4.38
C TYR A 172 -12.56 5.12 -3.77
N VAL A 173 -13.68 4.70 -3.17
CA VAL A 173 -13.86 3.37 -2.55
C VAL A 173 -13.67 2.26 -3.58
N GLU A 174 -14.25 2.40 -4.76
CA GLU A 174 -14.12 1.43 -5.85
C GLU A 174 -12.65 1.29 -6.30
N ASP A 175 -11.95 2.41 -6.51
CA ASP A 175 -10.55 2.42 -6.92
C ASP A 175 -9.63 1.78 -5.86
N LEU A 176 -9.80 2.15 -4.58
CA LEU A 176 -9.00 1.62 -3.48
C LEU A 176 -9.26 0.14 -3.23
N THR A 177 -10.54 -0.28 -3.25
CA THR A 177 -10.92 -1.69 -3.08
C THR A 177 -10.38 -2.54 -4.21
N LYS A 178 -10.44 -2.04 -5.46
CA LYS A 178 -9.86 -2.72 -6.62
C LYS A 178 -8.36 -2.92 -6.46
N LEU A 179 -7.65 -1.91 -5.93
CA LEU A 179 -6.21 -2.04 -5.66
C LEU A 179 -5.95 -3.09 -4.58
N GLN A 180 -6.68 -3.04 -3.46
CA GLN A 180 -6.52 -3.97 -2.35
C GLN A 180 -6.73 -5.43 -2.77
N GLU A 181 -7.80 -5.71 -3.53
CA GLU A 181 -8.07 -7.03 -4.09
C GLU A 181 -6.95 -7.48 -5.05
N PHE A 182 -6.51 -6.60 -5.95
CA PHE A 182 -5.43 -6.87 -6.89
C PHE A 182 -4.10 -7.20 -6.18
N LEU A 183 -3.73 -6.44 -5.16
CA LEU A 183 -2.52 -6.68 -4.38
C LEU A 183 -2.59 -8.00 -3.61
N TYR A 184 -3.75 -8.31 -3.04
CA TYR A 184 -3.96 -9.58 -2.37
C TYR A 184 -3.84 -10.77 -3.34
N ASP A 185 -4.47 -10.70 -4.50
CA ASP A 185 -4.40 -11.75 -5.52
C ASP A 185 -2.97 -11.95 -6.04
N THR A 186 -2.16 -10.88 -6.06
CA THR A 186 -0.78 -10.90 -6.55
C THR A 186 0.22 -11.40 -5.50
N THR A 187 0.07 -10.97 -4.24
CA THR A 187 1.09 -11.14 -3.18
C THR A 187 0.62 -11.96 -1.98
N GLY A 188 -0.67 -12.16 -1.81
CA GLY A 188 -1.27 -12.74 -0.60
C GLY A 188 -1.38 -11.77 0.57
N VAL A 189 -0.95 -10.51 0.43
CA VAL A 189 -1.02 -9.49 1.49
C VAL A 189 -2.30 -8.68 1.37
N TRP A 190 -3.10 -8.64 2.44
CA TRP A 190 -4.24 -7.74 2.58
C TRP A 190 -3.78 -6.40 3.15
N CYS A 191 -3.52 -5.42 2.27
CA CYS A 191 -2.99 -4.12 2.67
C CYS A 191 -4.00 -3.33 3.50
N ARG A 192 -3.52 -2.71 4.60
CA ARG A 192 -4.30 -1.82 5.46
C ARG A 192 -3.74 -0.39 5.52
N TYR A 193 -2.58 -0.16 4.95
CA TYR A 193 -1.95 1.16 4.88
C TYR A 193 -2.19 1.77 3.52
N CYS A 194 -2.50 3.06 3.51
CA CYS A 194 -2.69 3.80 2.28
C CYS A 194 -2.14 5.22 2.36
N ARG A 195 -1.99 5.84 1.21
CA ARG A 195 -1.70 7.28 1.05
C ARG A 195 -2.60 7.83 -0.02
N PHE A 196 -3.30 8.92 0.27
CA PHE A 196 -4.13 9.61 -0.71
C PHE A 196 -3.26 10.19 -1.84
N PRO A 197 -3.60 10.00 -3.12
CA PRO A 197 -2.95 10.73 -4.22
C PRO A 197 -2.98 12.23 -4.00
N GLY A 198 -1.78 12.85 -3.88
CA GLY A 198 -1.62 14.25 -3.52
C GLY A 198 -1.73 14.57 -2.04
N GLY A 199 -1.84 13.55 -1.17
CA GLY A 199 -1.98 13.67 0.28
C GLY A 199 -3.41 13.96 0.74
N SER A 200 -3.65 13.85 2.06
CA SER A 200 -4.98 14.12 2.64
C SER A 200 -5.38 15.59 2.49
N SER A 201 -4.43 16.51 2.40
CA SER A 201 -4.67 17.95 2.23
C SER A 201 -4.78 18.40 0.76
N ASN A 202 -4.93 17.46 -0.20
CA ASN A 202 -5.06 17.84 -1.60
C ASN A 202 -6.32 18.70 -1.84
N THR A 203 -6.23 19.62 -2.82
CA THR A 203 -7.32 20.53 -3.17
C THR A 203 -8.04 20.16 -4.47
N VAL A 204 -7.70 18.99 -5.04
CA VAL A 204 -8.29 18.52 -6.31
C VAL A 204 -9.50 17.62 -6.08
N SER A 205 -9.68 17.11 -4.87
CA SER A 205 -10.85 16.32 -4.50
C SER A 205 -12.13 17.18 -4.57
N ARG A 206 -13.19 16.59 -5.13
CA ARG A 206 -14.56 17.15 -5.10
C ARG A 206 -15.36 16.61 -3.91
N VAL A 207 -14.84 15.61 -3.23
CA VAL A 207 -15.38 15.03 -2.01
C VAL A 207 -14.66 15.68 -0.83
N ASP A 208 -15.36 15.90 0.26
CA ASP A 208 -14.72 16.29 1.51
C ASP A 208 -13.77 15.18 1.96
N MET A 209 -12.50 15.53 2.15
CA MET A 209 -11.48 14.53 2.54
C MET A 209 -11.82 13.86 3.88
N HIS A 210 -12.55 14.55 4.78
CA HIS A 210 -13.02 13.97 6.03
C HIS A 210 -14.00 12.79 5.82
N GLU A 211 -14.79 12.78 4.74
CA GLU A 211 -15.65 11.65 4.41
C GLU A 211 -14.84 10.43 3.93
N LEU A 212 -13.73 10.67 3.22
CA LEU A 212 -12.83 9.60 2.77
C LEU A 212 -12.00 9.04 3.94
N ILE A 213 -11.55 9.92 4.85
CA ILE A 213 -10.85 9.54 6.08
C ILE A 213 -11.76 8.68 6.96
N ALA A 214 -13.01 9.12 7.20
CA ALA A 214 -13.99 8.34 7.96
C ALA A 214 -14.22 6.94 7.36
N TYR A 215 -14.25 6.84 6.03
CA TYR A 215 -14.34 5.54 5.36
C TYR A 215 -13.13 4.63 5.67
N LEU A 216 -11.91 5.17 5.66
CA LEU A 216 -10.71 4.39 5.98
C LEU A 216 -10.75 3.89 7.43
N GLU A 217 -11.16 4.74 8.37
CA GLU A 217 -11.34 4.41 9.78
C GLU A 217 -12.39 3.28 9.97
N GLU A 218 -13.53 3.37 9.28
CA GLU A 218 -14.57 2.34 9.28
C GLU A 218 -14.06 0.97 8.74
N GLN A 219 -13.04 0.97 7.88
CA GLN A 219 -12.43 -0.23 7.31
C GLN A 219 -11.18 -0.71 8.06
N ASP A 220 -10.85 -0.14 9.21
CA ASP A 220 -9.60 -0.41 9.96
C ASP A 220 -8.35 -0.22 9.08
N MET A 221 -8.35 0.82 8.26
CA MET A 221 -7.24 1.22 7.41
C MET A 221 -6.58 2.49 7.95
N SER A 222 -5.25 2.51 7.96
CA SER A 222 -4.46 3.69 8.33
C SER A 222 -3.95 4.39 7.08
N TYR A 223 -4.02 5.73 7.06
CA TYR A 223 -3.41 6.52 5.99
C TYR A 223 -2.20 7.30 6.52
N PHE A 224 -1.25 7.57 5.63
CA PHE A 224 0.00 8.23 5.96
C PHE A 224 0.30 9.33 4.95
N ASP A 225 0.39 10.56 5.43
CA ASP A 225 1.00 11.65 4.70
C ASP A 225 2.53 11.65 4.93
N TRP A 226 3.16 12.78 4.88
CA TRP A 226 4.59 12.96 5.09
C TRP A 226 4.88 14.28 5.80
N ASN A 227 5.97 14.37 6.52
CA ASN A 227 6.49 15.61 7.11
C ASN A 227 7.83 16.05 6.50
N VAL A 228 8.41 15.24 5.62
CA VAL A 228 9.61 15.56 4.85
C VAL A 228 9.37 15.29 3.37
N SER A 229 9.59 16.29 2.52
CA SER A 229 9.48 16.14 1.06
C SER A 229 10.89 16.16 0.43
N SER A 230 11.16 15.16 -0.41
CA SER A 230 12.38 15.13 -1.25
C SER A 230 12.37 16.21 -2.34
N GLY A 231 11.17 16.65 -2.74
CA GLY A 231 10.96 17.60 -3.84
C GLY A 231 11.05 16.96 -5.23
N ASP A 232 11.13 15.65 -5.35
CA ASP A 232 11.29 14.93 -6.62
C ASP A 232 10.09 15.05 -7.57
N ALA A 233 8.92 15.47 -7.05
CA ALA A 233 7.72 15.74 -7.85
C ALA A 233 7.56 17.21 -8.24
N THR A 234 8.41 18.14 -7.76
CA THR A 234 8.18 19.59 -7.91
C THR A 234 8.59 20.16 -9.27
N SER A 235 9.38 19.43 -10.04
CA SER A 235 9.85 19.87 -11.36
C SER A 235 10.11 18.66 -12.27
N ALA A 236 10.21 18.92 -13.58
CA ALA A 236 10.54 17.86 -14.55
C ALA A 236 11.93 17.22 -14.30
N TYR A 237 12.84 17.93 -13.65
CA TYR A 237 14.13 17.42 -13.23
C TYR A 237 14.60 18.11 -11.93
N ILE A 238 15.05 17.28 -11.00
CA ILE A 238 15.73 17.71 -9.78
C ILE A 238 17.02 16.88 -9.63
N SER A 239 18.12 17.51 -9.21
CA SER A 239 19.37 16.77 -9.09
C SER A 239 19.36 15.81 -7.87
N PRO A 240 20.08 14.68 -7.94
CA PRO A 240 20.22 13.76 -6.80
C PRO A 240 20.69 14.46 -5.52
N GLU A 241 21.63 15.39 -5.61
CA GLU A 241 22.13 16.15 -4.47
C GLU A 241 21.06 17.04 -3.85
N ALA A 242 20.15 17.59 -4.66
CA ALA A 242 19.03 18.37 -4.16
C ALA A 242 17.99 17.48 -3.45
N ILE A 243 17.70 16.28 -3.96
CA ILE A 243 16.87 15.29 -3.31
C ILE A 243 17.44 14.92 -1.93
N ILE A 244 18.74 14.57 -1.87
CA ILE A 244 19.42 14.24 -0.61
C ILE A 244 19.33 15.41 0.38
N ARG A 245 19.64 16.62 -0.08
CA ARG A 245 19.59 17.83 0.78
C ARG A 245 18.19 18.08 1.31
N ASN A 246 17.17 18.06 0.46
CA ASN A 246 15.79 18.30 0.85
C ASN A 246 15.29 17.24 1.83
N SER A 247 15.59 15.96 1.59
CA SER A 247 15.20 14.85 2.43
C SER A 247 15.90 14.84 3.80
N THR A 248 17.06 15.50 3.95
CA THR A 248 17.83 15.43 5.20
C THR A 248 17.88 16.74 5.98
N ALA A 249 17.52 17.87 5.35
CA ALA A 249 17.74 19.20 5.95
C ALA A 249 17.00 19.41 7.27
N ARG A 250 15.85 18.74 7.46
CA ARG A 250 14.98 18.93 8.63
C ARG A 250 14.75 17.66 9.45
N LEU A 251 15.47 16.56 9.19
CA LEU A 251 15.25 15.30 9.89
C LEU A 251 15.41 15.44 11.41
N GLN A 252 16.29 16.31 11.87
CA GLN A 252 16.51 16.52 13.30
C GLN A 252 15.32 17.20 14.02
N GLU A 253 14.38 17.77 13.28
CA GLU A 253 13.19 18.40 13.85
C GLU A 253 12.10 17.38 14.24
N PHE A 254 12.21 16.12 13.77
CA PHE A 254 11.20 15.08 13.93
C PHE A 254 11.77 13.86 14.65
N GLN A 255 10.98 13.21 15.51
CA GLN A 255 11.27 11.88 16.05
C GLN A 255 10.83 10.79 15.04
N GLU A 256 9.72 11.00 14.38
CA GLU A 256 9.19 10.18 13.29
C GLU A 256 9.23 11.01 12.00
N ALA A 257 10.05 10.63 11.03
CA ALA A 257 10.23 11.37 9.77
C ALA A 257 9.81 10.51 8.58
N ILE A 258 8.65 10.81 7.99
CA ILE A 258 8.16 10.15 6.78
C ILE A 258 8.59 10.99 5.57
N ILE A 259 9.48 10.43 4.75
CA ILE A 259 10.05 11.08 3.56
C ILE A 259 9.23 10.67 2.34
N LEU A 260 8.61 11.65 1.67
CA LEU A 260 7.95 11.46 0.38
C LEU A 260 8.96 11.43 -0.76
N MET A 261 8.98 10.33 -1.48
CA MET A 261 9.67 10.13 -2.77
C MET A 261 8.73 9.41 -3.75
N HIS A 262 9.11 9.36 -5.03
CA HIS A 262 8.30 8.70 -6.04
C HIS A 262 9.10 7.61 -6.78
N ASP A 263 8.41 6.49 -7.03
CA ASP A 263 8.87 5.37 -7.86
C ASP A 263 8.11 5.38 -9.20
N ALA A 264 8.21 6.48 -9.94
CA ALA A 264 7.69 6.57 -11.29
C ALA A 264 8.83 6.47 -12.33
N SER A 265 8.52 6.09 -13.55
CA SER A 265 9.51 5.81 -14.60
C SER A 265 10.34 7.03 -15.04
N ASP A 266 9.93 8.24 -14.68
CA ASP A 266 10.63 9.51 -14.92
C ASP A 266 11.45 9.99 -13.71
N LYS A 267 11.57 9.17 -12.65
CA LYS A 267 12.22 9.50 -11.37
C LYS A 267 13.63 8.91 -11.22
N ASP A 268 14.39 8.82 -12.30
CA ASP A 268 15.78 8.33 -12.28
C ASP A 268 16.69 9.10 -11.29
N SER A 269 16.37 10.38 -11.03
CA SER A 269 17.12 11.18 -10.06
C SER A 269 16.91 10.69 -8.63
N THR A 270 15.71 10.17 -8.31
CA THR A 270 15.41 9.58 -7.00
C THR A 270 16.22 8.30 -6.80
N VAL A 271 16.26 7.43 -7.82
CA VAL A 271 17.10 6.22 -7.80
C VAL A 271 18.58 6.59 -7.55
N LYS A 272 19.11 7.54 -8.32
CA LYS A 272 20.51 8.00 -8.18
C LYS A 272 20.82 8.68 -6.84
N ALA A 273 19.81 9.28 -6.21
CA ALA A 273 19.97 9.92 -4.91
C ALA A 273 19.98 8.91 -3.75
N LEU A 274 19.33 7.75 -3.93
CA LEU A 274 19.03 6.83 -2.86
C LEU A 274 20.25 6.32 -2.08
N PRO A 275 21.36 5.90 -2.71
CA PRO A 275 22.56 5.49 -1.98
C PRO A 275 23.09 6.60 -1.04
N GLY A 276 23.32 7.80 -1.56
CA GLY A 276 23.83 8.92 -0.76
C GLY A 276 22.84 9.42 0.29
N LEU A 277 21.53 9.26 0.06
CA LEU A 277 20.50 9.55 1.06
C LEU A 277 20.57 8.57 2.23
N ILE A 278 20.63 7.27 1.95
CA ILE A 278 20.74 6.21 2.97
C ILE A 278 22.01 6.40 3.79
N GLU A 279 23.18 6.55 3.14
CA GLU A 279 24.46 6.78 3.81
C GLU A 279 24.41 7.99 4.74
N ARG A 280 23.80 9.08 4.29
CA ARG A 280 23.68 10.30 5.08
C ARG A 280 22.77 10.13 6.30
N ILE A 281 21.67 9.36 6.19
CA ILE A 281 20.79 9.08 7.31
C ILE A 281 21.46 8.10 8.29
N GLN A 282 22.10 7.05 7.79
CA GLN A 282 22.83 6.07 8.62
C GLN A 282 24.00 6.66 9.40
N ALA A 283 24.58 7.76 8.89
CA ALA A 283 25.64 8.51 9.59
C ALA A 283 25.11 9.43 10.71
N MET A 284 23.78 9.57 10.88
CA MET A 284 23.18 10.35 11.96
C MET A 284 23.12 9.51 13.23
N GLU A 285 23.57 10.07 14.36
CA GLU A 285 23.46 9.44 15.67
C GLU A 285 21.99 9.25 16.04
N ASP A 286 21.68 8.20 16.79
CA ASP A 286 20.33 7.86 17.29
C ASP A 286 19.24 7.88 16.18
N THR A 287 19.58 7.39 15.00
CA THR A 287 18.65 7.39 13.86
C THR A 287 18.63 6.02 13.19
N LYS A 288 17.43 5.49 12.93
CA LYS A 288 17.18 4.23 12.22
C LYS A 288 16.27 4.46 11.01
N ILE A 289 16.54 3.79 9.91
CA ILE A 289 15.62 3.69 8.77
C ILE A 289 14.77 2.44 8.98
N VAL A 290 13.45 2.61 8.98
CA VAL A 290 12.49 1.52 9.22
C VAL A 290 11.29 1.62 8.27
N PRO A 291 10.61 0.53 7.94
CA PRO A 291 9.36 0.56 7.18
C PRO A 291 8.19 0.96 8.08
N ILE A 292 7.09 1.43 7.50
CA ILE A 292 5.83 1.66 8.22
C ILE A 292 5.27 0.32 8.71
N THR A 293 4.84 0.30 9.98
CA THR A 293 4.23 -0.86 10.66
C THR A 293 3.03 -0.39 11.49
N ASP A 294 2.35 -1.31 12.18
CA ASP A 294 1.24 -0.98 13.09
C ASP A 294 1.67 -0.08 14.27
N ASP A 295 2.97 -0.08 14.63
CA ASP A 295 3.53 0.76 15.70
C ASP A 295 3.99 2.15 15.20
N THR A 296 3.81 2.45 13.91
CA THR A 296 4.23 3.75 13.33
C THR A 296 3.21 4.81 13.67
N GLU A 297 3.66 5.91 14.29
CA GLU A 297 2.82 7.09 14.47
C GLU A 297 2.52 7.74 13.10
N ALA A 298 1.25 7.77 12.75
CA ALA A 298 0.82 8.28 11.46
C ALA A 298 0.95 9.80 11.40
N ILE A 299 1.50 10.30 10.29
CA ILE A 299 1.51 11.74 9.99
C ILE A 299 0.29 12.06 9.13
N HIS A 300 -0.55 12.95 9.60
CA HIS A 300 -1.75 13.41 8.91
C HIS A 300 -1.67 14.90 8.61
N HIS A 301 -1.89 15.31 7.36
CA HIS A 301 -2.06 16.73 7.02
C HIS A 301 -3.46 17.22 7.37
N ILE A 302 -4.46 16.34 7.28
CA ILE A 302 -5.84 16.52 7.73
C ILE A 302 -6.24 15.24 8.47
N SER A 303 -6.92 15.36 9.62
CA SER A 303 -7.50 14.27 10.40
C SER A 303 -8.95 14.59 10.79
N ASN A 304 -9.66 13.57 11.26
CA ASN A 304 -11.01 13.71 11.83
C ASN A 304 -10.98 13.92 13.37
N ASP A 305 -9.79 13.96 13.98
CA ASP A 305 -9.56 14.16 15.40
C ASP A 305 -9.69 15.64 15.82
#